data_1cb326cdac344f99753fa429441e192c
#
_entry.id   1cb326cdac344f99753fa429441e192c
#
_cell.length_a   1.000
_cell.length_b   1.000
_cell.length_c   1.000
_cell.angle_alpha   90.00
_cell.angle_beta   90.00
_cell.angle_gamma   90.00
#
_symmetry.space_group_name_H-M   'P 1'
#
loop_
_entity.id
_entity.type
_entity.pdbx_description
1 polymer ?
#
loop_
_entity_poly.entity_id
_entity_poly.type
_entity_poly.pdbx_seq_one_letter_code
_entity_poly.pdbx_strand_id
1 'polypeptide(L)'
;VTLIHRRDEFRASKIMLDRAQANPKISFLTNTVVDDVLDASKQEVTALRLRNTNTGESWEFPTSAIFLGIGHIPNAKIFEGQLDTDADGYLVTQKNVFTKVPGVYACGDVQDRRYRQAITAAGSGCMAALEAEKFLEDHETE
;
A
#
# COMPACT_ATOMS: atom_id res chain seq x y z
N VAL A 1 15.48 -15.95 -1.71
CA VAL A 1 14.67 -14.78 -2.04
C VAL A 1 15.56 -13.71 -2.65
N THR A 2 15.13 -13.10 -3.75
CA THR A 2 15.84 -11.98 -4.35
C THR A 2 15.05 -10.71 -4.13
N LEU A 3 15.65 -9.73 -3.46
CA LEU A 3 15.09 -8.42 -3.24
C LEU A 3 15.52 -7.50 -4.38
N ILE A 4 14.54 -7.02 -5.16
CA ILE A 4 14.77 -6.11 -6.29
C ILE A 4 14.46 -4.69 -5.83
N HIS A 5 15.40 -3.76 -6.04
CA HIS A 5 15.22 -2.36 -5.66
C HIS A 5 15.70 -1.41 -6.77
N ARG A 6 14.89 -0.40 -7.07
CA ARG A 6 15.16 0.55 -8.19
C ARG A 6 16.34 1.50 -7.96
N ARG A 7 16.85 1.60 -6.75
CA ARG A 7 17.98 2.44 -6.35
C ARG A 7 19.02 1.62 -5.60
N ASP A 8 20.16 2.19 -5.32
CA ASP A 8 21.20 1.62 -4.46
C ASP A 8 20.91 1.86 -2.96
N GLU A 9 20.18 2.94 -2.63
CA GLU A 9 19.80 3.27 -1.25
C GLU A 9 18.39 2.77 -0.91
N PHE A 10 18.25 2.13 0.25
CA PHE A 10 16.99 1.62 0.78
C PHE A 10 16.34 2.62 1.73
N ARG A 11 15.01 2.70 1.69
CA ARG A 11 14.22 3.50 2.66
C ARG A 11 13.90 2.74 3.95
N ALA A 12 14.24 1.46 4.02
CA ALA A 12 14.02 0.64 5.20
C ALA A 12 14.84 1.17 6.40
N SER A 13 14.37 0.88 7.62
CA SER A 13 15.16 1.17 8.82
C SER A 13 16.47 0.38 8.79
N LYS A 14 17.54 0.99 9.32
CA LYS A 14 18.87 0.37 9.31
C LYS A 14 18.85 -1.05 9.88
N ILE A 15 18.17 -1.26 11.00
CA ILE A 15 18.11 -2.58 11.66
C ILE A 15 17.44 -3.66 10.76
N MET A 16 16.44 -3.29 9.97
CA MET A 16 15.80 -4.22 9.04
C MET A 16 16.69 -4.53 7.84
N LEU A 17 17.40 -3.52 7.34
CA LEU A 17 18.35 -3.68 6.25
C LEU A 17 19.53 -4.57 6.67
N ASP A 18 20.13 -4.30 7.84
CA ASP A 18 21.22 -5.09 8.40
C ASP A 18 20.81 -6.57 8.56
N ARG A 19 19.59 -6.82 9.05
CA ARG A 19 19.04 -8.19 9.17
C ARG A 19 18.85 -8.87 7.82
N ALA A 20 18.36 -8.16 6.83
CA ALA A 20 18.19 -8.70 5.49
C ALA A 20 19.54 -9.02 4.84
N GLN A 21 20.51 -8.12 4.96
CA GLN A 21 21.86 -8.31 4.42
C GLN A 21 22.63 -9.44 5.11
N ALA A 22 22.43 -9.64 6.41
CA ALA A 22 23.03 -10.74 7.17
C ALA A 22 22.38 -12.11 6.85
N ASN A 23 21.25 -12.15 6.17
CA ASN A 23 20.56 -13.41 5.88
C ASN A 23 21.09 -14.05 4.59
N PRO A 24 21.74 -15.23 4.66
CA PRO A 24 22.34 -15.88 3.48
C PRO A 24 21.32 -16.36 2.43
N LYS A 25 20.02 -16.33 2.76
CA LYS A 25 18.94 -16.70 1.83
C LYS A 25 18.37 -15.51 1.07
N ILE A 26 18.88 -14.28 1.30
CA ILE A 26 18.43 -13.07 0.63
C ILE A 26 19.55 -12.53 -0.25
N SER A 27 19.27 -12.41 -1.54
CA SER A 27 20.12 -11.73 -2.52
C SER A 27 19.54 -10.36 -2.85
N PHE A 28 20.38 -9.42 -3.25
CA PHE A 28 19.96 -8.07 -3.58
C PHE A 28 20.29 -7.74 -5.04
N LEU A 29 19.30 -7.22 -5.77
CA LEU A 29 19.46 -6.61 -7.08
C LEU A 29 19.05 -5.14 -6.98
N THR A 30 20.03 -4.27 -6.78
CA THR A 30 19.85 -2.82 -6.75
C THR A 30 19.87 -2.21 -8.15
N ASN A 31 19.44 -0.96 -8.28
CA ASN A 31 19.35 -0.24 -9.56
C ASN A 31 18.60 -1.06 -10.62
N THR A 32 17.56 -1.79 -10.19
CA THR A 32 16.83 -2.74 -11.03
C THR A 32 15.33 -2.55 -10.85
N VAL A 33 14.62 -2.57 -11.96
CA VAL A 33 13.15 -2.53 -12.01
C VAL A 33 12.62 -3.77 -12.71
N VAL A 34 11.37 -4.12 -12.37
CA VAL A 34 10.62 -5.16 -13.08
C VAL A 34 9.81 -4.47 -14.16
N ASP A 35 10.08 -4.77 -15.42
CA ASP A 35 9.35 -4.23 -16.55
C ASP A 35 8.16 -5.12 -16.93
N ASP A 36 8.26 -6.45 -16.71
CA ASP A 36 7.21 -7.40 -17.08
C ASP A 36 7.24 -8.67 -16.21
N VAL A 37 6.09 -9.31 -16.09
CA VAL A 37 5.92 -10.62 -15.44
C VAL A 37 5.53 -11.63 -16.51
N LEU A 38 6.41 -12.60 -16.77
CA LEU A 38 6.23 -13.54 -17.88
C LEU A 38 5.27 -14.68 -17.49
N ASP A 39 4.52 -15.14 -18.50
CA ASP A 39 3.51 -16.20 -18.44
C ASP A 39 2.31 -15.95 -17.52
N ALA A 40 2.07 -14.70 -17.12
CA ALA A 40 0.88 -14.33 -16.32
C ALA A 40 -0.45 -14.72 -17.01
N SER A 41 -0.52 -14.70 -18.33
CA SER A 41 -1.67 -15.17 -19.11
C SER A 41 -1.96 -16.68 -18.95
N LYS A 42 -0.97 -17.46 -18.56
CA LYS A 42 -1.08 -18.89 -18.26
C LYS A 42 -1.40 -19.13 -16.78
N GLN A 43 -1.63 -18.07 -16.00
CA GLN A 43 -1.80 -18.12 -14.54
C GLN A 43 -0.56 -18.66 -13.79
N GLU A 44 0.60 -18.52 -14.38
CA GLU A 44 1.90 -18.91 -13.83
C GLU A 44 2.87 -17.74 -13.90
N VAL A 45 3.84 -17.70 -12.99
CA VAL A 45 5.00 -16.82 -13.05
C VAL A 45 6.21 -17.71 -13.28
N THR A 46 6.84 -17.59 -14.44
CA THR A 46 8.03 -18.40 -14.79
C THR A 46 9.30 -17.57 -14.77
N ALA A 47 9.20 -16.28 -15.09
CA ALA A 47 10.31 -15.35 -15.06
C ALA A 47 9.79 -13.90 -14.94
N LEU A 48 10.70 -13.00 -14.63
CA LEU A 48 10.52 -11.55 -14.70
C LEU A 48 11.42 -10.99 -15.79
N ARG A 49 10.94 -9.98 -16.52
CA ARG A 49 11.82 -9.12 -17.33
C ARG A 49 12.31 -7.98 -16.45
N LEU A 50 13.60 -7.99 -16.20
CA LEU A 50 14.28 -6.99 -15.39
C LEU A 50 15.03 -6.01 -16.28
N ARG A 51 15.19 -4.77 -15.78
CA ARG A 51 16.02 -3.76 -16.42
C ARG A 51 16.84 -3.01 -15.39
N ASN A 52 18.12 -2.85 -15.68
CA ASN A 52 19.01 -2.00 -14.89
C ASN A 52 18.72 -0.51 -15.19
N THR A 53 18.48 0.25 -14.13
CA THR A 53 18.10 1.68 -14.25
C THR A 53 19.27 2.58 -14.66
N ASN A 54 20.53 2.14 -14.46
CA ASN A 54 21.73 2.91 -14.80
C ASN A 54 22.22 2.63 -16.21
N THR A 55 22.20 1.35 -16.62
CA THR A 55 22.74 0.93 -17.93
C THR A 55 21.66 0.78 -19.00
N GLY A 56 20.40 0.60 -18.61
CA GLY A 56 19.30 0.29 -19.51
C GLY A 56 19.28 -1.17 -19.99
N GLU A 57 20.24 -1.98 -19.59
CA GLU A 57 20.31 -3.39 -19.94
C GLU A 57 19.12 -4.15 -19.40
N SER A 58 18.50 -5.03 -20.22
CA SER A 58 17.37 -5.85 -19.87
C SER A 58 17.71 -7.32 -19.96
N TRP A 59 17.18 -8.13 -19.02
CA TRP A 59 17.37 -9.59 -19.03
C TRP A 59 16.16 -10.29 -18.43
N GLU A 60 16.07 -11.59 -18.67
CA GLU A 60 15.08 -12.45 -18.01
C GLU A 60 15.65 -13.07 -16.73
N PHE A 61 14.85 -13.03 -15.67
CA PHE A 61 15.18 -13.56 -14.36
C PHE A 61 14.18 -14.67 -13.99
N PRO A 62 14.57 -15.95 -14.01
CA PRO A 62 13.70 -17.06 -13.67
C PRO A 62 13.22 -16.98 -12.21
N THR A 63 11.92 -17.07 -12.01
CA THR A 63 11.30 -17.13 -10.68
C THR A 63 9.90 -17.71 -10.79
N SER A 64 9.39 -18.29 -9.71
CA SER A 64 8.05 -18.88 -9.65
C SER A 64 7.05 -18.01 -8.85
N ALA A 65 7.50 -16.90 -8.27
CA ALA A 65 6.61 -15.99 -7.52
C ALA A 65 7.20 -14.59 -7.44
N ILE A 66 6.32 -13.60 -7.31
CA ILE A 66 6.68 -12.21 -7.03
C ILE A 66 5.83 -11.67 -5.89
N PHE A 67 6.48 -10.96 -4.95
CA PHE A 67 5.82 -10.20 -3.89
C PHE A 67 6.08 -8.71 -4.09
N LEU A 68 5.01 -7.93 -4.18
CA LEU A 68 5.10 -6.48 -4.37
C LEU A 68 5.18 -5.78 -3.02
N GLY A 69 6.32 -5.13 -2.75
CA GLY A 69 6.56 -4.31 -1.56
C GLY A 69 6.84 -2.84 -1.94
N ILE A 70 6.13 -2.30 -2.93
CA ILE A 70 6.41 -0.99 -3.56
C ILE A 70 5.64 0.18 -2.94
N GLY A 71 4.85 -0.07 -1.91
CA GLY A 71 4.00 0.90 -1.22
C GLY A 71 2.52 0.71 -1.54
N HIS A 72 1.70 1.59 -0.98
CA HIS A 72 0.25 1.57 -1.11
C HIS A 72 -0.23 2.90 -1.65
N ILE A 73 -1.26 2.85 -2.48
CA ILE A 73 -2.05 3.99 -2.93
C ILE A 73 -3.46 3.75 -2.37
N PRO A 74 -4.02 4.68 -1.59
CA PRO A 74 -5.37 4.51 -1.06
C PRO A 74 -6.40 4.49 -2.18
N ASN A 75 -7.40 3.62 -2.09
CA ASN A 75 -8.46 3.53 -3.09
C ASN A 75 -9.54 4.61 -2.85
N ALA A 76 -9.13 5.87 -2.83
CA ALA A 76 -9.96 7.04 -2.54
C ALA A 76 -10.42 7.81 -3.79
N LYS A 77 -9.97 7.41 -4.98
CA LYS A 77 -10.23 8.14 -6.23
C LYS A 77 -11.73 8.34 -6.54
N ILE A 78 -12.59 7.40 -6.13
CA ILE A 78 -14.05 7.50 -6.32
C ILE A 78 -14.67 8.67 -5.53
N PHE A 79 -13.98 9.21 -4.53
CA PHE A 79 -14.44 10.32 -3.71
C PHE A 79 -13.82 11.66 -4.11
N GLU A 80 -13.04 11.69 -5.19
CA GLU A 80 -12.39 12.90 -5.69
C GLU A 80 -13.41 14.01 -5.96
N GLY A 81 -13.12 15.21 -5.45
CA GLY A 81 -14.04 16.36 -5.53
C GLY A 81 -15.19 16.35 -4.51
N GLN A 82 -15.46 15.24 -3.83
CA GLN A 82 -16.52 15.12 -2.82
C GLN A 82 -15.96 15.15 -1.40
N LEU A 83 -14.88 14.43 -1.13
CA LEU A 83 -14.19 14.40 0.15
C LEU A 83 -12.78 14.99 0.03
N ASP A 84 -12.24 15.46 1.14
CA ASP A 84 -10.88 15.97 1.18
C ASP A 84 -9.87 14.83 1.25
N THR A 85 -8.80 14.97 0.47
CA THR A 85 -7.65 14.05 0.47
C THR A 85 -6.38 14.80 0.85
N ASP A 86 -5.44 14.09 1.49
CA ASP A 86 -4.10 14.61 1.72
C ASP A 86 -3.23 14.53 0.43
N ALA A 87 -1.98 14.99 0.53
CA ALA A 87 -1.04 14.98 -0.58
C ALA A 87 -0.67 13.57 -1.10
N ASP A 88 -0.89 12.54 -0.28
CA ASP A 88 -0.64 11.13 -0.62
C ASP A 88 -1.94 10.42 -1.10
N GLY A 89 -3.08 11.14 -1.14
CA GLY A 89 -4.36 10.66 -1.62
C GLY A 89 -5.24 9.98 -0.55
N TYR A 90 -4.85 9.98 0.73
CA TYR A 90 -5.67 9.44 1.81
C TYR A 90 -6.81 10.39 2.18
N LEU A 91 -7.98 9.84 2.52
CA LEU A 91 -9.10 10.64 3.01
C LEU A 91 -8.74 11.33 4.32
N VAL A 92 -9.00 12.64 4.37
CA VAL A 92 -8.78 13.44 5.59
C VAL A 92 -9.96 13.25 6.52
N THR A 93 -9.67 12.84 7.77
CA THR A 93 -10.67 12.68 8.82
C THR A 93 -10.41 13.61 10.01
N GLN A 94 -11.47 14.01 10.66
CA GLN A 94 -11.44 14.70 11.96
C GLN A 94 -11.95 13.74 13.04
N LYS A 95 -11.48 13.92 14.29
CA LYS A 95 -11.92 13.09 15.43
C LYS A 95 -11.93 11.57 15.09
N ASN A 96 -10.91 11.12 14.39
CA ASN A 96 -10.64 9.75 13.94
C ASN A 96 -11.39 9.27 12.68
N VAL A 97 -12.70 9.55 12.51
CA VAL A 97 -13.50 8.94 11.42
C VAL A 97 -14.40 9.92 10.67
N PHE A 98 -14.60 11.14 11.17
CA PHE A 98 -15.50 12.11 10.54
C PHE A 98 -14.88 12.72 9.30
N THR A 99 -15.61 12.71 8.20
CA THR A 99 -15.25 13.48 7.00
C THR A 99 -15.82 14.90 7.08
N LYS A 100 -15.58 15.72 6.06
CA LYS A 100 -16.21 17.05 5.96
C LYS A 100 -17.70 17.00 5.66
N VAL A 101 -18.22 15.85 5.24
CA VAL A 101 -19.63 15.67 4.88
C VAL A 101 -20.35 15.01 6.05
N PRO A 102 -21.38 15.67 6.64
CA PRO A 102 -22.17 15.06 7.71
C PRO A 102 -22.79 13.73 7.31
N GLY A 103 -22.76 12.75 8.21
CA GLY A 103 -23.25 11.38 7.96
C GLY A 103 -22.31 10.51 7.13
N VAL A 104 -21.17 11.04 6.67
CA VAL A 104 -20.16 10.27 5.92
C VAL A 104 -18.90 10.11 6.76
N TYR A 105 -18.52 8.86 6.98
CA TYR A 105 -17.38 8.48 7.81
C TYR A 105 -16.35 7.73 6.98
N ALA A 106 -15.07 7.88 7.29
CA ALA A 106 -14.00 7.14 6.64
C ALA A 106 -13.17 6.38 7.68
N CYS A 107 -12.89 5.12 7.41
CA CYS A 107 -12.16 4.22 8.30
C CYS A 107 -11.27 3.25 7.53
N GLY A 108 -10.38 2.54 8.22
CA GLY A 108 -9.46 1.59 7.61
C GLY A 108 -8.34 2.24 6.81
N ASP A 109 -7.78 1.47 5.90
CA ASP A 109 -6.58 1.85 5.13
C ASP A 109 -6.78 3.08 4.25
N VAL A 110 -8.01 3.42 3.88
CA VAL A 110 -8.30 4.58 3.04
C VAL A 110 -8.00 5.92 3.74
N GLN A 111 -7.95 5.93 5.08
CA GLN A 111 -7.58 7.09 5.90
C GLN A 111 -6.33 6.87 6.76
N ASP A 112 -5.91 5.61 6.99
CA ASP A 112 -4.74 5.28 7.82
C ASP A 112 -3.46 5.22 6.96
N ARG A 113 -2.80 6.37 6.77
CA ARG A 113 -1.52 6.43 6.07
C ARG A 113 -0.35 5.84 6.86
N ARG A 114 -0.50 5.58 8.17
CA ARG A 114 0.62 5.26 9.06
C ARG A 114 0.73 3.78 9.38
N TYR A 115 -0.33 3.16 9.86
CA TYR A 115 -0.27 1.80 10.40
C TYR A 115 -0.69 0.76 9.38
N ARG A 116 -1.86 0.93 8.76
CA ARG A 116 -2.39 0.02 7.72
C ARG A 116 -2.36 -1.44 8.17
N GLN A 117 -2.90 -1.66 9.36
CA GLN A 117 -2.99 -2.97 9.98
C GLN A 117 -4.45 -3.37 10.15
N ALA A 118 -4.73 -4.68 10.05
CA ALA A 118 -6.09 -5.20 10.21
C ALA A 118 -6.75 -4.75 11.53
N ILE A 119 -5.98 -4.71 12.62
CA ILE A 119 -6.49 -4.29 13.93
C ILE A 119 -6.83 -2.78 13.98
N THR A 120 -6.04 -1.92 13.35
CA THR A 120 -6.34 -0.48 13.28
C THR A 120 -7.52 -0.20 12.36
N ALA A 121 -7.64 -0.96 11.27
CA ALA A 121 -8.79 -0.90 10.39
C ALA A 121 -10.08 -1.33 11.09
N ALA A 122 -10.04 -2.44 11.84
CA ALA A 122 -11.18 -2.90 12.63
C ALA A 122 -11.58 -1.89 13.70
N GLY A 123 -10.60 -1.31 14.42
CA GLY A 123 -10.86 -0.29 15.45
C GLY A 123 -11.51 0.97 14.89
N SER A 124 -10.97 1.52 13.79
CA SER A 124 -11.59 2.69 13.14
C SER A 124 -12.93 2.35 12.50
N GLY A 125 -13.12 1.12 11.99
CA GLY A 125 -14.40 0.63 11.49
C GLY A 125 -15.47 0.60 12.58
N CYS A 126 -15.14 0.10 13.77
CA CYS A 126 -16.02 0.14 14.93
C CYS A 126 -16.43 1.58 15.31
N MET A 127 -15.45 2.50 15.35
CA MET A 127 -15.74 3.93 15.62
C MET A 127 -16.70 4.50 14.57
N ALA A 128 -16.46 4.26 13.30
CA ALA A 128 -17.31 4.76 12.22
C ALA A 128 -18.74 4.21 12.30
N ALA A 129 -18.89 2.93 12.64
CA ALA A 129 -20.21 2.31 12.81
C ALA A 129 -21.01 2.92 13.96
N LEU A 130 -20.37 3.12 15.12
CA LEU A 130 -21.03 3.75 16.28
C LEU A 130 -21.42 5.22 16.03
N GLU A 131 -20.60 5.97 15.30
CA GLU A 131 -20.94 7.36 14.95
C GLU A 131 -22.06 7.42 13.88
N ALA A 132 -22.09 6.42 12.96
CA ALA A 132 -23.19 6.31 12.00
C ALA A 132 -24.52 5.97 12.68
N GLU A 133 -24.51 5.06 13.66
CA GLU A 133 -25.69 4.73 14.47
C GLU A 133 -26.26 5.96 15.16
N LYS A 134 -25.43 6.71 15.88
CA LYS A 134 -25.84 7.95 16.52
C LYS A 134 -26.38 8.99 15.53
N PHE A 135 -25.74 9.14 14.38
CA PHE A 135 -26.19 10.07 13.35
C PHE A 135 -27.60 9.71 12.87
N LEU A 136 -27.90 8.43 12.69
CA LEU A 136 -29.23 7.98 12.29
C LEU A 136 -30.27 8.21 13.40
N GLU A 137 -29.95 7.87 14.65
CA GLU A 137 -30.83 8.11 15.80
C GLU A 137 -31.22 9.61 15.93
N ASP A 138 -30.23 10.50 15.75
CA ASP A 138 -30.46 11.96 15.82
C ASP A 138 -31.35 12.48 14.67
N HIS A 139 -31.42 11.77 13.53
CA HIS A 139 -32.17 12.19 12.33
C HIS A 139 -33.45 11.36 12.08
N GLU A 140 -33.68 10.27 12.79
CA GLU A 140 -34.94 9.51 12.73
C GLU A 140 -36.10 10.15 13.52
N THR A 141 -35.81 11.21 14.28
CA THR A 141 -36.80 11.91 15.14
C THR A 141 -37.45 13.12 14.45
N GLU A 142 -37.19 13.33 13.15
CA GLU A 142 -37.91 14.28 12.29
C GLU A 142 -38.86 13.56 11.34
#